data_d27cce92d815583408260d5101147242
#
_entry.id   d27cce92d815583408260d5101147242
#
_cell.length_a   1.000
_cell.length_b   1.000
_cell.length_c   1.000
_cell.angle_alpha   90.00
_cell.angle_beta   90.00
_cell.angle_gamma   90.00
#
_symmetry.space_group_name_H-M   'P 1'
#
loop_
_entity.id
_entity.type
_entity.pdbx_description
1 polymer ?
#
loop_
_entity_poly.entity_id
_entity_poly.type
_entity_poly.pdbx_seq_one_letter_code
_entity_poly.pdbx_strand_id
1 'polypeptide(L)'
;MRSIRLTFLVPLLAVVAWAQDVRYNFAADANFAKYRTYKWVQIKGADQLNQLAETQLKAATDEQLATKGLTRTEADTADLFIGYQVSLNKEKQVTSYDSGWGYGPGWGGGWYGGGGGFSTSTTETIIIGEVSLDMYDPAEKKLVWRGSASKTLDTKAKPEKREKNLRKGLAKLLKNYPPPPKKG
;
A
#
# COMPACT_ATOMS: atom_id res chain seq x y z
N MET A 1 36.04 38.47 -27.29
CA MET A 1 35.83 37.67 -26.08
C MET A 1 34.42 37.03 -26.17
N ARG A 2 34.32 35.76 -26.53
CA ARG A 2 33.06 35.05 -26.70
C ARG A 2 32.80 34.23 -25.42
N SER A 3 31.76 34.59 -24.65
CA SER A 3 31.34 33.89 -23.44
C SER A 3 30.57 32.61 -23.80
N ILE A 4 31.16 31.47 -23.53
CA ILE A 4 30.49 30.16 -23.65
C ILE A 4 29.62 29.99 -22.43
N ARG A 5 28.30 30.03 -22.62
CA ARG A 5 27.31 29.67 -21.58
C ARG A 5 27.16 28.15 -21.58
N LEU A 6 27.72 27.50 -20.56
CA LEU A 6 27.59 26.08 -20.30
C LEU A 6 26.22 25.83 -19.68
N THR A 7 25.28 25.33 -20.49
CA THR A 7 23.95 24.95 -20.01
C THR A 7 24.04 23.54 -19.37
N PHE A 8 23.98 23.48 -18.06
CA PHE A 8 23.89 22.22 -17.31
C PHE A 8 22.48 21.62 -17.50
N LEU A 9 22.41 20.58 -18.33
CA LEU A 9 21.21 19.75 -18.47
C LEU A 9 21.14 18.78 -17.27
N VAL A 10 20.33 19.08 -16.27
CA VAL A 10 20.07 18.17 -15.13
C VAL A 10 19.14 17.06 -15.62
N PRO A 11 19.55 15.79 -15.63
CA PRO A 11 18.64 14.71 -15.96
C PRO A 11 17.60 14.54 -14.85
N LEU A 12 16.35 14.77 -15.19
CA LEU A 12 15.19 14.51 -14.32
C LEU A 12 15.03 12.98 -14.20
N LEU A 13 15.62 12.40 -13.17
CA LEU A 13 15.40 11.00 -12.80
C LEU A 13 13.95 10.84 -12.35
N ALA A 14 13.10 10.37 -13.23
CA ALA A 14 11.74 9.93 -12.90
C ALA A 14 11.84 8.71 -11.96
N VAL A 15 11.71 8.97 -10.67
CA VAL A 15 11.55 7.89 -9.67
C VAL A 15 10.17 7.29 -9.91
N VAL A 16 10.12 6.11 -10.52
CA VAL A 16 8.90 5.29 -10.58
C VAL A 16 8.57 4.89 -9.14
N ALA A 17 7.72 5.69 -8.50
CA ALA A 17 7.17 5.37 -7.21
C ALA A 17 6.17 4.21 -7.41
N TRP A 18 6.55 3.01 -7.01
CA TRP A 18 5.65 1.87 -6.91
C TRP A 18 4.55 2.24 -5.91
N ALA A 19 3.36 2.51 -6.43
CA ALA A 19 2.25 3.01 -5.65
C ALA A 19 1.79 1.93 -4.66
N GLN A 20 1.89 2.22 -3.37
CA GLN A 20 1.13 1.53 -2.35
C GLN A 20 -0.25 2.17 -2.34
N ASP A 21 -1.30 1.37 -2.53
CA ASP A 21 -2.67 1.83 -2.37
C ASP A 21 -3.01 1.87 -0.87
N VAL A 22 -3.49 3.02 -0.41
CA VAL A 22 -3.85 3.25 0.99
C VAL A 22 -5.28 3.74 1.04
N ARG A 23 -6.10 3.05 1.82
CA ARG A 23 -7.50 3.40 2.06
C ARG A 23 -7.74 3.52 3.56
N TYR A 24 -8.60 4.42 3.98
CA TYR A 24 -9.01 4.51 5.36
C TYR A 24 -10.46 5.02 5.48
N ASN A 25 -11.08 4.65 6.59
CA ASN A 25 -12.39 5.13 6.98
C ASN A 25 -12.41 5.36 8.50
N PHE A 26 -13.28 6.23 8.98
CA PHE A 26 -13.37 6.56 10.39
C PHE A 26 -14.78 6.98 10.79
N ALA A 27 -15.09 6.83 12.08
CA ALA A 27 -16.34 7.29 12.65
C ALA A 27 -16.32 8.83 12.78
N ALA A 28 -17.18 9.50 12.04
CA ALA A 28 -17.20 10.96 11.95
C ALA A 28 -17.58 11.67 13.27
N ASP A 29 -18.20 10.93 14.19
CA ASP A 29 -18.60 11.37 15.53
C ASP A 29 -17.58 11.03 16.62
N ALA A 30 -16.50 10.31 16.30
CA ALA A 30 -15.48 9.96 17.27
C ALA A 30 -14.57 11.17 17.61
N ASN A 31 -14.33 11.36 18.89
CA ASN A 31 -13.38 12.35 19.39
C ASN A 31 -11.98 11.74 19.49
N PHE A 32 -11.19 11.83 18.42
CA PHE A 32 -9.83 11.29 18.38
C PHE A 32 -8.87 11.97 19.35
N ALA A 33 -9.17 13.18 19.82
CA ALA A 33 -8.32 13.90 20.75
C ALA A 33 -8.31 13.31 22.16
N LYS A 34 -9.28 12.43 22.51
CA LYS A 34 -9.34 11.79 23.82
C LYS A 34 -8.38 10.61 23.98
N TYR A 35 -7.99 9.97 22.86
CA TYR A 35 -7.18 8.75 22.88
C TYR A 35 -5.71 9.05 23.19
N ARG A 36 -5.16 8.34 24.18
CA ARG A 36 -3.77 8.45 24.65
C ARG A 36 -3.07 7.10 24.70
N THR A 37 -3.83 6.03 24.97
CA THR A 37 -3.29 4.69 25.18
C THR A 37 -3.95 3.68 24.25
N TYR A 38 -3.20 2.64 23.89
CA TYR A 38 -3.76 1.54 23.13
C TYR A 38 -3.17 0.19 23.55
N LYS A 39 -3.96 -0.85 23.31
CA LYS A 39 -3.59 -2.25 23.51
C LYS A 39 -3.75 -3.03 22.22
N TRP A 40 -2.80 -3.91 21.94
CA TRP A 40 -2.95 -4.87 20.84
C TRP A 40 -3.93 -5.97 21.22
N VAL A 41 -4.85 -6.27 20.32
CA VAL A 41 -5.82 -7.37 20.46
C VAL A 41 -5.80 -8.24 19.19
N GLN A 42 -6.13 -9.51 19.36
CA GLN A 42 -6.29 -10.41 18.25
C GLN A 42 -7.72 -10.33 17.72
N ILE A 43 -7.88 -10.16 16.42
CA ILE A 43 -9.18 -10.20 15.75
C ILE A 43 -9.54 -11.68 15.53
N LYS A 44 -10.67 -12.10 16.08
CA LYS A 44 -11.14 -13.47 15.93
C LYS A 44 -11.42 -13.81 14.47
N GLY A 45 -10.83 -14.89 13.98
CA GLY A 45 -11.01 -15.36 12.59
C GLY A 45 -10.17 -14.63 11.55
N ALA A 46 -9.33 -13.66 11.95
CA ALA A 46 -8.38 -13.03 11.03
C ALA A 46 -7.15 -13.93 10.81
N ASP A 47 -6.65 -13.93 9.58
CA ASP A 47 -5.37 -14.57 9.27
C ASP A 47 -4.24 -13.92 10.06
N GLN A 48 -3.39 -14.77 10.62
CA GLN A 48 -2.27 -14.35 11.45
C GLN A 48 -0.97 -14.41 10.65
N LEU A 49 -0.10 -13.43 10.88
CA LEU A 49 1.28 -13.47 10.41
C LEU A 49 2.09 -14.48 11.23
N ASN A 50 3.19 -14.97 10.64
CA ASN A 50 4.19 -15.66 11.47
C ASN A 50 4.77 -14.68 12.51
N GLN A 51 5.27 -15.23 13.60
CA GLN A 51 5.75 -14.45 14.77
C GLN A 51 6.71 -13.31 14.40
N LEU A 52 7.66 -13.55 13.49
CA LEU A 52 8.64 -12.53 13.09
C LEU A 52 7.98 -11.37 12.34
N ALA A 53 7.13 -11.68 11.37
CA ALA A 53 6.41 -10.67 10.58
C ALA A 53 5.42 -9.88 11.46
N GLU A 54 4.76 -10.55 12.41
CA GLU A 54 3.88 -9.89 13.38
C GLU A 54 4.67 -8.92 14.27
N THR A 55 5.81 -9.34 14.79
CA THR A 55 6.69 -8.47 15.60
C THR A 55 7.12 -7.24 14.82
N GLN A 56 7.53 -7.42 13.56
CA GLN A 56 7.92 -6.30 12.68
C GLN A 56 6.75 -5.35 12.39
N LEU A 57 5.54 -5.90 12.15
CA LEU A 57 4.34 -5.12 11.92
C LEU A 57 3.99 -4.29 13.14
N LYS A 58 3.92 -4.94 14.32
CA LYS A 58 3.59 -4.25 15.58
C LYS A 58 4.61 -3.17 15.89
N ALA A 59 5.91 -3.48 15.82
CA ALA A 59 6.97 -2.51 16.10
C ALA A 59 6.89 -1.28 15.17
N ALA A 60 6.71 -1.50 13.85
CA ALA A 60 6.58 -0.40 12.90
C ALA A 60 5.31 0.42 13.09
N THR A 61 4.21 -0.20 13.54
CA THR A 61 2.98 0.50 13.87
C THR A 61 3.14 1.31 15.17
N ASP A 62 3.73 0.70 16.21
CA ASP A 62 3.99 1.34 17.50
C ASP A 62 4.84 2.62 17.33
N GLU A 63 5.90 2.56 16.50
CA GLU A 63 6.72 3.74 16.15
C GLU A 63 5.85 4.87 15.57
N GLN A 64 4.96 4.55 14.63
CA GLN A 64 4.12 5.55 14.00
C GLN A 64 3.07 6.12 14.97
N LEU A 65 2.46 5.28 15.81
CA LEU A 65 1.48 5.70 16.80
C LEU A 65 2.10 6.57 17.90
N ALA A 66 3.33 6.27 18.30
CA ALA A 66 4.09 7.10 19.23
C ALA A 66 4.29 8.53 18.69
N THR A 67 4.55 8.71 17.39
CA THR A 67 4.62 10.06 16.77
C THR A 67 3.28 10.80 16.80
N LYS A 68 2.17 10.09 17.01
CA LYS A 68 0.82 10.64 17.13
C LYS A 68 0.39 10.86 18.60
N GLY A 69 1.30 10.60 19.54
CA GLY A 69 1.04 10.79 20.97
C GLY A 69 0.30 9.63 21.65
N LEU A 70 0.23 8.45 21.00
CA LEU A 70 -0.34 7.27 21.60
C LEU A 70 0.75 6.42 22.26
N THR A 71 0.45 5.87 23.43
CA THR A 71 1.35 4.99 24.19
C THR A 71 0.75 3.60 24.27
N ARG A 72 1.55 2.60 23.96
CA ARG A 72 1.16 1.20 24.13
C ARG A 72 1.06 0.83 25.60
N THR A 73 0.05 0.05 25.94
CA THR A 73 -0.17 -0.55 27.26
C THR A 73 -0.69 -1.98 27.12
N GLU A 74 -0.56 -2.77 28.16
CA GLU A 74 -1.19 -4.10 28.25
C GLU A 74 -2.48 -4.07 29.10
N ALA A 75 -2.84 -2.91 29.64
CA ALA A 75 -4.03 -2.76 30.48
C ALA A 75 -5.33 -2.86 29.67
N ASP A 76 -6.33 -3.52 30.23
CA ASP A 76 -7.67 -3.61 29.61
C ASP A 76 -8.44 -2.28 29.62
N THR A 77 -7.91 -1.28 30.34
CA THR A 77 -8.41 0.09 30.40
C THR A 77 -7.84 1.01 29.33
N ALA A 78 -7.12 0.46 28.34
CA ALA A 78 -6.62 1.25 27.23
C ALA A 78 -7.76 1.95 26.47
N ASP A 79 -7.49 3.18 26.00
CA ASP A 79 -8.49 3.98 25.27
C ASP A 79 -8.87 3.35 23.92
N LEU A 80 -7.91 2.66 23.30
CA LEU A 80 -8.12 1.96 22.02
C LEU A 80 -7.65 0.51 22.09
N PHE A 81 -8.40 -0.37 21.45
CA PHE A 81 -7.93 -1.71 21.09
C PHE A 81 -7.57 -1.71 19.62
N ILE A 82 -6.34 -2.13 19.32
CA ILE A 82 -5.83 -2.18 17.94
C ILE A 82 -5.64 -3.63 17.53
N GLY A 83 -6.27 -4.01 16.42
CA GLY A 83 -6.09 -5.30 15.79
C GLY A 83 -5.58 -5.14 14.36
N TYR A 84 -4.99 -6.19 13.82
CA TYR A 84 -4.60 -6.24 12.42
C TYR A 84 -5.22 -7.44 11.71
N GLN A 85 -5.39 -7.30 10.42
CA GLN A 85 -5.77 -8.36 9.49
C GLN A 85 -4.82 -8.33 8.30
N VAL A 86 -4.52 -9.50 7.75
CA VAL A 86 -3.73 -9.61 6.53
C VAL A 86 -4.47 -10.43 5.50
N SER A 87 -4.30 -10.11 4.23
CA SER A 87 -4.78 -10.93 3.14
C SER A 87 -3.74 -11.03 2.02
N LEU A 88 -3.77 -12.13 1.29
CA LEU A 88 -2.95 -12.37 0.11
C LEU A 88 -3.86 -12.72 -1.06
N ASN A 89 -3.91 -11.84 -2.04
CA ASN A 89 -4.68 -12.05 -3.25
C ASN A 89 -3.73 -12.38 -4.42
N LYS A 90 -4.07 -13.43 -5.17
CA LYS A 90 -3.36 -13.79 -6.40
C LYS A 90 -4.18 -13.29 -7.58
N GLU A 91 -3.60 -12.42 -8.38
CA GLU A 91 -4.21 -11.90 -9.59
C GLU A 91 -3.41 -12.34 -10.82
N LYS A 92 -4.12 -12.69 -11.89
CA LYS A 92 -3.50 -12.96 -13.19
C LYS A 92 -3.49 -11.66 -13.99
N GLN A 93 -2.30 -11.14 -14.26
CA GLN A 93 -2.15 -9.99 -15.15
C GLN A 93 -1.83 -10.51 -16.54
N VAL A 94 -2.70 -10.20 -17.50
CA VAL A 94 -2.49 -10.51 -18.92
C VAL A 94 -1.98 -9.25 -19.59
N THR A 95 -0.75 -9.28 -20.06
CA THR A 95 -0.19 -8.20 -20.87
C THR A 95 -0.18 -8.64 -22.31
N SER A 96 -1.04 -8.05 -23.13
CA SER A 96 -1.08 -8.26 -24.59
C SER A 96 -0.24 -7.17 -25.26
N TYR A 97 0.84 -7.56 -25.90
CA TYR A 97 1.55 -6.68 -26.83
C TYR A 97 1.02 -6.94 -28.23
N ASP A 98 0.20 -6.02 -28.71
CA ASP A 98 -0.19 -5.97 -30.10
C ASP A 98 0.89 -5.19 -30.86
N SER A 99 1.77 -5.90 -31.53
CA SER A 99 2.75 -5.29 -32.43
C SER A 99 2.06 -4.96 -33.76
N GLY A 100 1.09 -4.06 -33.71
CA GLY A 100 0.43 -3.50 -34.87
C GLY A 100 1.38 -2.64 -35.70
N TRP A 101 2.24 -3.26 -36.45
CA TRP A 101 2.87 -2.61 -37.59
C TRP A 101 1.89 -2.65 -38.77
N GLY A 102 0.85 -1.88 -38.67
CA GLY A 102 -0.05 -1.55 -39.76
C GLY A 102 0.26 -0.15 -40.28
N TYR A 103 1.36 0.05 -40.91
CA TYR A 103 1.61 1.27 -41.68
C TYR A 103 1.46 0.98 -43.15
N GLY A 104 0.47 1.57 -43.77
CA GLY A 104 0.52 1.82 -45.16
C GLY A 104 -0.82 2.10 -45.84
N PRO A 105 -1.12 3.36 -46.21
CA PRO A 105 -1.96 3.59 -47.38
C PRO A 105 -1.05 3.53 -48.60
N GLY A 106 -1.00 2.41 -49.28
CA GLY A 106 -0.16 2.25 -50.48
C GLY A 106 -0.79 1.28 -51.45
N TRP A 107 -1.50 1.80 -52.37
CA TRP A 107 -1.76 1.38 -53.73
C TRP A 107 -1.04 0.12 -54.24
N GLY A 108 -1.79 -0.80 -54.80
CA GLY A 108 -1.24 -1.76 -55.78
C GLY A 108 -1.51 -3.22 -55.44
N GLY A 109 -2.42 -3.79 -56.19
CA GLY A 109 -2.87 -5.15 -56.18
C GLY A 109 -1.85 -6.24 -56.00
N GLY A 110 -2.29 -7.31 -55.37
CA GLY A 110 -1.51 -8.54 -55.23
C GLY A 110 -2.20 -9.51 -54.32
N TRP A 111 -2.87 -10.41 -54.88
CA TRP A 111 -3.42 -11.63 -54.29
C TRP A 111 -2.28 -12.44 -53.65
N TYR A 112 -2.53 -13.09 -52.52
CA TYR A 112 -1.66 -13.92 -51.66
C TYR A 112 -0.83 -13.20 -50.61
N GLY A 113 -1.17 -13.53 -49.34
CA GLY A 113 -0.32 -13.30 -48.19
C GLY A 113 -1.11 -13.04 -46.91
N GLY A 114 -1.51 -14.09 -46.20
CA GLY A 114 -2.03 -14.00 -44.84
C GLY A 114 -0.95 -13.43 -43.90
N GLY A 115 -1.06 -12.15 -43.58
CA GLY A 115 -0.25 -11.52 -42.54
C GLY A 115 -0.81 -11.90 -41.18
N GLY A 116 -0.34 -13.00 -40.61
CA GLY A 116 -0.63 -13.36 -39.22
C GLY A 116 0.07 -12.38 -38.32
N GLY A 117 -0.68 -11.44 -37.71
CA GLY A 117 -0.20 -10.66 -36.59
C GLY A 117 0.07 -11.59 -35.43
N PHE A 118 1.33 -11.71 -34.99
CA PHE A 118 1.65 -12.49 -33.81
C PHE A 118 1.30 -11.63 -32.58
N SER A 119 0.15 -11.93 -31.96
CA SER A 119 -0.20 -11.41 -30.63
C SER A 119 0.49 -12.29 -29.60
N THR A 120 1.51 -11.76 -28.93
CA THR A 120 2.14 -12.46 -27.80
C THR A 120 1.46 -12.01 -26.53
N SER A 121 0.66 -12.89 -25.93
CA SER A 121 0.04 -12.68 -24.63
C SER A 121 0.91 -13.32 -23.56
N THR A 122 1.44 -12.52 -22.65
CA THR A 122 2.16 -13.01 -21.46
C THR A 122 1.23 -12.91 -20.27
N THR A 123 0.97 -14.04 -19.62
CA THR A 123 0.20 -14.09 -18.37
C THR A 123 1.17 -14.18 -17.21
N GLU A 124 1.18 -13.17 -16.34
CA GLU A 124 1.96 -13.16 -15.11
C GLU A 124 1.01 -13.25 -13.90
N THR A 125 1.38 -14.07 -12.92
CA THR A 125 0.64 -14.13 -11.65
C THR A 125 1.31 -13.19 -10.67
N ILE A 126 0.62 -12.13 -10.28
CA ILE A 126 1.06 -11.20 -9.24
C ILE A 126 0.40 -11.55 -7.91
N ILE A 127 1.12 -11.34 -6.81
CA ILE A 127 0.60 -11.51 -5.46
C ILE A 127 0.46 -10.14 -4.83
N ILE A 128 -0.75 -9.79 -4.42
CA ILE A 128 -1.04 -8.56 -3.70
C ILE A 128 -1.19 -8.90 -2.22
N GLY A 129 -0.33 -8.30 -1.39
CA GLY A 129 -0.47 -8.33 0.06
C GLY A 129 -1.19 -7.10 0.55
N GLU A 130 -2.14 -7.29 1.44
CA GLU A 130 -2.86 -6.22 2.13
C GLU A 130 -2.73 -6.39 3.64
N VAL A 131 -2.49 -5.28 4.33
CA VAL A 131 -2.53 -5.16 5.79
C VAL A 131 -3.60 -4.15 6.14
N SER A 132 -4.53 -4.54 7.00
CA SER A 132 -5.55 -3.65 7.58
C SER A 132 -5.31 -3.50 9.08
N LEU A 133 -5.46 -2.28 9.58
CA LEU A 133 -5.45 -1.95 11.01
C LEU A 133 -6.83 -1.46 11.43
N ASP A 134 -7.34 -2.02 12.51
CA ASP A 134 -8.60 -1.64 13.13
C ASP A 134 -8.34 -1.01 14.49
N MET A 135 -8.95 0.15 14.73
CA MET A 135 -8.92 0.82 16.03
C MET A 135 -10.34 0.88 16.60
N TYR A 136 -10.52 0.23 17.72
CA TYR A 136 -11.80 0.05 18.40
C TYR A 136 -11.78 0.77 19.75
N ASP A 137 -12.81 1.56 20.01
CA ASP A 137 -13.03 2.18 21.33
C ASP A 137 -13.82 1.19 22.20
N PRO A 138 -13.20 0.60 23.24
CA PRO A 138 -13.86 -0.39 24.09
C PRO A 138 -14.95 0.21 24.96
N ALA A 139 -14.85 1.51 25.34
CA ALA A 139 -15.83 2.19 26.17
C ALA A 139 -17.11 2.49 25.38
N GLU A 140 -16.97 2.92 24.12
CA GLU A 140 -18.09 3.17 23.22
C GLU A 140 -18.54 1.91 22.46
N LYS A 141 -17.79 0.81 22.58
CA LYS A 141 -18.02 -0.45 21.85
C LYS A 141 -18.11 -0.24 20.33
N LYS A 142 -17.24 0.58 19.79
CA LYS A 142 -17.32 1.06 18.42
C LYS A 142 -15.98 0.99 17.69
N LEU A 143 -16.00 0.56 16.44
CA LEU A 143 -14.87 0.73 15.52
C LEU A 143 -14.79 2.21 15.16
N VAL A 144 -13.71 2.87 15.55
CA VAL A 144 -13.53 4.31 15.34
C VAL A 144 -12.68 4.65 14.14
N TRP A 145 -11.77 3.75 13.76
CA TRP A 145 -10.93 3.93 12.57
C TRP A 145 -10.51 2.58 12.00
N ARG A 146 -10.49 2.50 10.69
CA ARG A 146 -9.93 1.38 9.93
C ARG A 146 -9.10 1.94 8.79
N GLY A 147 -7.93 1.36 8.55
CA GLY A 147 -7.13 1.66 7.40
C GLY A 147 -6.48 0.43 6.81
N SER A 148 -6.34 0.40 5.49
CA SER A 148 -5.70 -0.68 4.73
C SER A 148 -4.60 -0.14 3.86
N ALA A 149 -3.52 -0.90 3.74
CA ALA A 149 -2.44 -0.66 2.79
C ALA A 149 -2.19 -1.92 1.98
N SER A 150 -2.26 -1.82 0.67
CA SER A 150 -1.99 -2.93 -0.24
C SER A 150 -0.79 -2.67 -1.14
N LYS A 151 -0.14 -3.75 -1.56
CA LYS A 151 1.02 -3.70 -2.44
C LYS A 151 1.23 -5.02 -3.15
N THR A 152 1.64 -4.95 -4.42
CA THR A 152 2.21 -6.10 -5.13
C THR A 152 3.50 -6.56 -4.44
N LEU A 153 3.55 -7.84 -4.06
CA LEU A 153 4.67 -8.43 -3.34
C LEU A 153 5.75 -8.91 -4.31
N ASP A 154 6.98 -8.49 -4.05
CA ASP A 154 8.16 -9.10 -4.65
C ASP A 154 8.55 -10.32 -3.80
N THR A 155 8.16 -11.51 -4.26
CA THR A 155 8.42 -12.78 -3.55
C THR A 155 9.91 -13.12 -3.43
N LYS A 156 10.74 -12.52 -4.28
CA LYS A 156 12.21 -12.68 -4.28
C LYS A 156 12.92 -11.59 -3.47
N ALA A 157 12.18 -10.64 -2.89
CA ALA A 157 12.78 -9.58 -2.11
C ALA A 157 13.51 -10.11 -0.88
N LYS A 158 14.69 -9.53 -0.61
CA LYS A 158 15.45 -9.80 0.63
C LYS A 158 14.65 -9.35 1.86
N PRO A 159 14.90 -9.96 3.05
CA PRO A 159 14.19 -9.61 4.28
C PRO A 159 14.20 -8.12 4.59
N GLU A 160 15.35 -7.45 4.45
CA GLU A 160 15.50 -6.01 4.75
C GLU A 160 14.62 -5.15 3.83
N LYS A 161 14.49 -5.55 2.55
CA LYS A 161 13.61 -4.86 1.59
C LYS A 161 12.14 -5.05 1.95
N ARG A 162 11.75 -6.24 2.44
CA ARG A 162 10.39 -6.53 2.90
C ARG A 162 10.04 -5.68 4.11
N GLU A 163 10.90 -5.64 5.13
CA GLU A 163 10.72 -4.81 6.32
C GLU A 163 10.64 -3.33 5.97
N LYS A 164 11.56 -2.82 5.14
CA LYS A 164 11.53 -1.42 4.67
C LYS A 164 10.22 -1.08 3.95
N ASN A 165 9.68 -2.02 3.16
CA ASN A 165 8.41 -1.83 2.46
C ASN A 165 7.23 -1.81 3.43
N LEU A 166 7.23 -2.69 4.44
CA LEU A 166 6.22 -2.73 5.50
C LEU A 166 6.21 -1.40 6.27
N ARG A 167 7.36 -0.94 6.76
CA ARG A 167 7.49 0.35 7.45
C ARG A 167 6.96 1.52 6.61
N LYS A 168 7.31 1.57 5.33
CA LYS A 168 6.79 2.60 4.41
C LYS A 168 5.28 2.53 4.22
N GLY A 169 4.72 1.31 4.14
CA GLY A 169 3.29 1.10 4.02
C GLY A 169 2.53 1.61 5.23
N LEU A 170 2.99 1.23 6.41
CA LEU A 170 2.39 1.64 7.68
C LEU A 170 2.53 3.15 7.92
N ALA A 171 3.67 3.75 7.59
CA ALA A 171 3.86 5.19 7.68
C ALA A 171 2.89 5.96 6.76
N LYS A 172 2.66 5.46 5.54
CA LYS A 172 1.65 6.05 4.63
C LYS A 172 0.24 5.88 5.18
N LEU A 173 -0.09 4.69 5.69
CA LEU A 173 -1.40 4.36 6.23
C LEU A 173 -1.74 5.27 7.41
N LEU A 174 -0.84 5.32 8.40
CA LEU A 174 -1.03 6.08 9.62
C LEU A 174 -0.79 7.60 9.45
N LYS A 175 -0.33 8.07 8.27
CA LYS A 175 -0.34 9.50 7.96
C LYS A 175 -1.75 10.09 8.09
N ASN A 176 -2.78 9.30 7.81
CA ASN A 176 -4.19 9.68 7.87
C ASN A 176 -4.82 9.43 9.25
N TYR A 177 -4.03 9.17 10.27
CA TYR A 177 -4.46 9.07 11.65
C TYR A 177 -3.73 10.11 12.53
N PRO A 178 -4.42 10.83 13.44
CA PRO A 178 -5.88 10.94 13.51
C PRO A 178 -6.44 11.64 12.27
N PRO A 179 -7.70 11.35 11.90
CA PRO A 179 -8.34 12.07 10.80
C PRO A 179 -8.51 13.55 11.15
N PRO A 180 -8.57 14.45 10.16
CA PRO A 180 -8.78 15.86 10.42
C PRO A 180 -10.12 16.08 11.14
N PRO A 181 -10.20 17.07 12.06
CA PRO A 181 -11.44 17.39 12.73
C PRO A 181 -12.52 17.77 11.71
N LYS A 182 -13.76 17.41 12.01
CA LYS A 182 -14.90 17.75 11.16
C LYS A 182 -14.94 19.29 11.01
N LYS A 183 -14.86 19.78 9.79
CA LYS A 183 -15.15 21.19 9.54
C LYS A 183 -16.63 21.40 9.87
N GLY A 184 -16.89 22.19 10.91
CA GLY A 184 -18.22 22.65 11.26
C GLY A 184 -18.85 23.49 10.16
#